data_5c42b509fb3395009705be54f4726ad1
#
_entry.id   5c42b509fb3395009705be54f4726ad1
#
_cell.length_a   1.000
_cell.length_b   1.000
_cell.length_c   1.000
_cell.angle_alpha   90.00
_cell.angle_beta   90.00
_cell.angle_gamma   90.00
#
_symmetry.space_group_name_H-M   'P 1'
#
loop_
_entity.id
_entity.type
_entity.pdbx_description
1 polymer ?
#
loop_
_entity_poly.entity_id
_entity_poly.type
_entity_poly.pdbx_seq_one_letter_code
_entity_poly.pdbx_strand_id
1 'polypeptide(L)'
;HAEGIMIPQSCDKISFIISLQSGKSFFYALEENSQWESGKKYTYEITLTDNMANASFSAIISDWVDGVSGGITDTTIPEVWDGETVNTDWYTDDATTFSLYQPADLAGLVKLVNEGCSFEGKSISLFVDLDMNNKPWTPIGISDNTSFKGTFNGNYSHIKNLNPVLSDNVSVAGLFGVSNGVIRQVIVSGDFNVSCDKFSTLY
;
A
#
# COMPACT_ATOMS: atom_id res chain seq x y z
N HIS A 1 -10.93 -19.26 -11.60
CA HIS A 1 -11.46 -18.54 -12.76
C HIS A 1 -12.46 -17.50 -12.28
N ALA A 2 -12.25 -16.25 -12.62
CA ALA A 2 -13.17 -15.16 -12.33
C ALA A 2 -13.52 -14.45 -13.66
N GLU A 3 -14.78 -14.10 -13.81
CA GLU A 3 -15.27 -13.38 -14.99
C GLU A 3 -16.00 -12.12 -14.54
N GLY A 4 -15.87 -11.05 -15.29
CA GLY A 4 -16.57 -9.79 -15.04
C GLY A 4 -16.86 -9.06 -16.34
N ILE A 5 -17.93 -8.30 -16.35
CA ILE A 5 -18.28 -7.41 -17.47
C ILE A 5 -17.79 -6.01 -17.09
N MET A 6 -16.99 -5.42 -17.96
CA MET A 6 -16.44 -4.08 -17.77
C MET A 6 -17.02 -3.12 -18.81
N ILE A 7 -17.25 -1.89 -18.38
CA ILE A 7 -17.66 -0.82 -19.31
C ILE A 7 -16.41 -0.41 -20.09
N PRO A 8 -16.51 -0.22 -21.42
CA PRO A 8 -15.40 0.31 -22.20
C PRO A 8 -14.94 1.65 -21.65
N GLN A 9 -13.65 1.75 -21.31
CA GLN A 9 -13.05 2.95 -20.74
C GLN A 9 -11.55 2.97 -20.97
N SER A 10 -10.98 4.15 -20.99
CA SER A 10 -9.53 4.32 -20.84
C SER A 10 -9.20 4.47 -19.36
N CYS A 11 -8.22 3.73 -18.90
CA CYS A 11 -7.71 3.81 -17.54
C CYS A 11 -6.22 4.07 -17.57
N ASP A 12 -5.77 5.05 -16.80
CA ASP A 12 -4.34 5.34 -16.68
C ASP A 12 -3.60 4.20 -15.94
N LYS A 13 -4.30 3.50 -15.06
CA LYS A 13 -3.78 2.34 -14.34
C LYS A 13 -4.89 1.31 -14.12
N ILE A 14 -4.60 0.06 -14.43
CA ILE A 14 -5.45 -1.09 -14.08
C ILE A 14 -4.67 -1.94 -13.09
N SER A 15 -5.30 -2.31 -12.00
CA SER A 15 -4.70 -3.18 -11.00
C SER A 15 -5.60 -4.36 -10.68
N PHE A 16 -4.98 -5.50 -10.43
CA PHE A 16 -5.64 -6.72 -9.96
C PHE A 16 -5.14 -7.05 -8.56
N ILE A 17 -6.07 -7.33 -7.67
CA ILE A 17 -5.78 -7.87 -6.35
C ILE A 17 -6.28 -9.30 -6.33
N ILE A 18 -5.39 -10.24 -6.07
CA ILE A 18 -5.71 -11.66 -5.98
C ILE A 18 -5.49 -12.09 -4.55
N SER A 19 -6.58 -12.34 -3.84
CA SER A 19 -6.52 -12.83 -2.46
C SER A 19 -6.70 -14.35 -2.46
N LEU A 20 -5.77 -15.07 -1.85
CA LEU A 20 -5.85 -16.51 -1.67
C LEU A 20 -6.56 -16.85 -0.36
N GLN A 21 -7.16 -18.04 -0.29
CA GLN A 21 -7.77 -18.53 0.95
C GLN A 21 -6.76 -18.71 2.10
N SER A 22 -5.47 -18.78 1.80
CA SER A 22 -4.40 -18.79 2.79
C SER A 22 -4.18 -17.43 3.49
N GLY A 23 -4.92 -16.39 3.12
CA GLY A 23 -4.77 -15.03 3.64
C GLY A 23 -3.70 -14.21 2.92
N LYS A 24 -3.07 -14.75 1.88
CA LYS A 24 -2.10 -14.03 1.07
C LYS A 24 -2.80 -13.29 -0.06
N SER A 25 -2.36 -12.07 -0.32
CA SER A 25 -2.87 -11.26 -1.43
C SER A 25 -1.71 -10.85 -2.34
N PHE A 26 -1.98 -10.88 -3.63
CA PHE A 26 -1.06 -10.44 -4.67
C PHE A 26 -1.65 -9.21 -5.34
N PHE A 27 -0.81 -8.23 -5.57
CA PHE A 27 -1.16 -7.05 -6.32
C PHE A 27 -0.42 -7.05 -7.64
N TYR A 28 -1.12 -6.70 -8.70
CA TYR A 28 -0.54 -6.51 -10.01
C TYR A 28 -1.10 -5.23 -10.65
N ALA A 29 -0.22 -4.33 -11.08
CA ALA A 29 -0.58 -3.16 -11.84
C ALA A 29 -0.18 -3.34 -13.31
N LEU A 30 -1.12 -3.09 -14.22
CA LEU A 30 -0.81 -2.95 -15.63
C LEU A 30 -0.19 -1.57 -15.86
N GLU A 31 0.85 -1.51 -16.67
CA GLU A 31 1.46 -0.25 -17.06
C GLU A 31 0.53 0.63 -17.89
N GLU A 32 0.90 1.90 -18.00
CA GLU A 32 0.13 3.02 -18.52
C GLU A 32 -0.57 2.74 -19.87
N ASN A 33 -1.77 3.33 -20.03
CA ASN A 33 -2.59 3.32 -21.23
C ASN A 33 -3.31 2.01 -21.60
N SER A 34 -3.76 1.24 -20.62
CA SER A 34 -4.68 0.15 -20.92
C SER A 34 -6.03 0.70 -21.35
N GLN A 35 -6.41 0.46 -22.59
CA GLN A 35 -7.73 0.80 -23.12
C GLN A 35 -8.57 -0.46 -23.22
N TRP A 36 -9.75 -0.43 -22.61
CA TRP A 36 -10.75 -1.47 -22.80
C TRP A 36 -11.76 -1.02 -23.82
N GLU A 37 -11.75 -1.67 -24.95
CA GLU A 37 -12.60 -1.32 -26.08
C GLU A 37 -13.88 -2.15 -26.11
N SER A 38 -14.93 -1.56 -26.66
CA SER A 38 -16.20 -2.25 -26.88
C SER A 38 -16.03 -3.44 -27.84
N GLY A 39 -16.66 -4.56 -27.55
CA GLY A 39 -16.61 -5.77 -28.37
C GLY A 39 -15.34 -6.61 -28.23
N LYS A 40 -14.47 -6.31 -27.25
CA LYS A 40 -13.25 -7.08 -26.99
C LYS A 40 -13.33 -7.89 -25.71
N LYS A 41 -12.75 -9.08 -25.74
CA LYS A 41 -12.53 -9.94 -24.57
C LYS A 41 -11.07 -9.87 -24.14
N TYR A 42 -10.86 -9.45 -22.92
CA TYR A 42 -9.55 -9.40 -22.29
C TYR A 42 -9.39 -10.59 -21.35
N THR A 43 -8.46 -11.48 -21.65
CA THR A 43 -8.15 -12.63 -20.80
C THR A 43 -6.77 -12.41 -20.20
N TYR A 44 -6.72 -12.36 -18.87
CA TYR A 44 -5.48 -12.27 -18.12
C TYR A 44 -5.17 -13.63 -17.51
N GLU A 45 -4.05 -14.22 -17.87
CA GLU A 45 -3.55 -15.44 -17.25
C GLU A 45 -2.51 -15.05 -16.21
N ILE A 46 -2.80 -15.39 -14.95
CA ILE A 46 -1.96 -15.07 -13.81
C ILE A 46 -1.42 -16.39 -13.28
N THR A 47 -0.11 -16.58 -13.42
CA THR A 47 0.57 -17.75 -12.86
C THR A 47 1.23 -17.36 -11.54
N LEU A 48 0.73 -17.91 -10.44
CA LEU A 48 1.32 -17.76 -9.12
C LEU A 48 2.26 -18.96 -8.89
N THR A 49 3.54 -18.69 -8.64
CA THR A 49 4.50 -19.72 -8.29
C THR A 49 4.62 -19.87 -6.77
N ASP A 50 4.92 -21.09 -6.29
CA ASP A 50 5.05 -21.37 -4.85
C ASP A 50 6.12 -20.54 -4.15
N ASN A 51 7.03 -19.99 -4.92
CA ASN A 51 8.14 -19.15 -4.44
C ASN A 51 7.81 -17.65 -4.63
N MET A 52 6.64 -17.27 -4.33
CA MET A 52 6.05 -15.92 -4.19
C MET A 52 6.84 -14.68 -4.70
N ALA A 53 8.05 -14.87 -5.15
CA ALA A 53 8.91 -13.84 -5.72
C ALA A 53 8.61 -13.54 -7.19
N ASN A 54 7.86 -14.40 -7.87
CA ASN A 54 7.58 -14.24 -9.30
C ASN A 54 6.15 -14.65 -9.61
N ALA A 55 5.24 -13.68 -9.65
CA ALA A 55 3.99 -13.84 -10.38
C ALA A 55 4.26 -13.53 -11.84
N SER A 56 4.15 -14.48 -12.74
CA SER A 56 4.19 -14.18 -14.15
C SER A 56 2.78 -13.89 -14.67
N PHE A 57 2.67 -12.81 -15.38
CA PHE A 57 1.44 -12.40 -16.03
C PHE A 57 1.58 -12.57 -17.53
N SER A 58 0.61 -13.22 -18.14
CA SER A 58 0.38 -13.09 -19.58
C SER A 58 -1.03 -12.57 -19.82
N ALA A 59 -1.15 -11.51 -20.61
CA ALA A 59 -2.46 -11.07 -21.09
C ALA A 59 -2.65 -11.59 -22.51
N ILE A 60 -3.74 -12.31 -22.72
CA ILE A 60 -4.22 -12.63 -24.06
C ILE A 60 -5.45 -11.75 -24.28
N ILE A 61 -5.31 -10.78 -25.17
CA ILE A 61 -6.44 -10.01 -25.67
C ILE A 61 -6.90 -10.76 -26.92
N SER A 62 -7.99 -11.47 -26.79
CA SER A 62 -8.67 -12.02 -27.95
C SER A 62 -9.88 -11.16 -28.23
N ASP A 63 -10.03 -10.84 -29.45
CA ASP A 63 -11.27 -10.28 -29.93
C ASP A 63 -12.44 -11.22 -29.60
N TRP A 64 -13.56 -10.63 -29.39
CA TRP A 64 -14.67 -11.14 -30.13
C TRP A 64 -14.43 -10.93 -31.65
N VAL A 65 -13.33 -10.28 -32.05
CA VAL A 65 -12.63 -10.19 -33.35
C VAL A 65 -11.22 -9.68 -33.09
N ASP A 66 -10.15 -10.36 -33.52
CA ASP A 66 -8.71 -10.20 -33.38
C ASP A 66 -8.12 -8.95 -32.67
N GLY A 67 -7.51 -9.12 -31.52
CA GLY A 67 -6.91 -8.08 -30.69
C GLY A 67 -5.40 -8.07 -30.59
N VAL A 68 -4.86 -6.96 -30.15
CA VAL A 68 -3.42 -6.72 -29.99
C VAL A 68 -2.92 -7.26 -28.65
N SER A 69 -1.81 -7.99 -28.68
CA SER A 69 -1.12 -8.41 -27.45
C SER A 69 -0.26 -7.27 -26.88
N GLY A 70 -0.52 -6.86 -25.67
CA GLY A 70 0.34 -5.96 -24.93
C GLY A 70 1.36 -6.75 -24.08
N GLY A 71 2.59 -6.30 -24.07
CA GLY A 71 3.59 -6.85 -23.15
C GLY A 71 3.32 -6.39 -21.71
N ILE A 72 3.54 -7.32 -20.78
CA ILE A 72 3.39 -7.05 -19.36
C ILE A 72 4.76 -7.13 -18.72
N THR A 73 5.14 -6.10 -18.01
CA THR A 73 6.34 -6.12 -17.17
C THR A 73 5.98 -6.65 -15.78
N ASP A 74 6.77 -7.61 -15.31
CA ASP A 74 6.67 -8.18 -13.97
C ASP A 74 7.07 -7.10 -12.95
N THR A 75 6.10 -6.61 -12.20
CA THR A 75 6.38 -5.73 -11.07
C THR A 75 6.31 -6.56 -9.79
N THR A 76 7.42 -7.12 -9.39
CA THR A 76 7.54 -7.75 -8.07
C THR A 76 7.43 -6.67 -7.00
N ILE A 77 6.32 -6.66 -6.28
CA ILE A 77 6.20 -5.84 -5.08
C ILE A 77 6.98 -6.53 -3.97
N PRO A 78 7.95 -5.88 -3.33
CA PRO A 78 8.61 -6.47 -2.17
C PRO A 78 7.56 -6.77 -1.10
N GLU A 79 7.37 -8.05 -0.79
CA GLU A 79 6.48 -8.48 0.30
C GLU A 79 6.99 -8.00 1.67
N VAL A 80 8.27 -7.68 1.75
CA VAL A 80 9.00 -7.44 2.99
C VAL A 80 9.76 -6.12 2.89
N TRP A 81 9.57 -5.24 3.85
CA TRP A 81 10.28 -3.96 3.89
C TRP A 81 11.77 -4.15 4.19
N ASP A 82 12.63 -3.45 3.47
CA ASP A 82 14.07 -3.44 3.69
C ASP A 82 14.50 -2.52 4.87
N GLY A 83 13.60 -1.66 5.35
CA GLY A 83 13.85 -0.68 6.41
C GLY A 83 14.35 0.68 5.92
N GLU A 84 14.57 0.85 4.63
CA GLU A 84 15.18 2.03 4.05
C GLU A 84 14.39 2.62 2.89
N THR A 85 13.83 1.78 2.02
CA THR A 85 13.13 2.23 0.82
C THR A 85 11.86 3.00 1.17
N VAL A 86 11.73 4.18 0.59
CA VAL A 86 10.60 5.11 0.76
C VAL A 86 10.08 5.49 -0.62
N ASN A 87 8.82 5.20 -0.89
CA ASN A 87 8.15 5.58 -2.13
C ASN A 87 7.09 6.64 -1.88
N THR A 88 7.22 7.79 -2.52
CA THR A 88 6.23 8.89 -2.47
C THR A 88 5.60 9.20 -3.83
N ASP A 89 5.92 8.42 -4.89
CA ASP A 89 5.46 8.68 -6.26
C ASP A 89 3.93 8.53 -6.42
N TRP A 90 3.29 7.83 -5.46
CA TRP A 90 1.84 7.70 -5.41
C TRP A 90 1.12 8.99 -4.96
N TYR A 91 1.84 9.97 -4.39
CA TYR A 91 1.28 11.21 -3.87
C TYR A 91 1.34 12.36 -4.89
N THR A 92 0.26 13.10 -5.00
CA THR A 92 0.19 14.39 -5.69
C THR A 92 -0.69 15.35 -4.92
N ASP A 93 -0.38 16.65 -4.98
CA ASP A 93 -1.11 17.67 -4.22
C ASP A 93 -2.58 17.79 -4.62
N ASP A 94 -2.88 17.61 -5.90
CA ASP A 94 -4.23 17.77 -6.45
C ASP A 94 -5.15 16.58 -6.17
N ALA A 95 -4.61 15.40 -5.87
CA ALA A 95 -5.41 14.23 -5.59
C ALA A 95 -5.94 14.23 -4.15
N THR A 96 -7.14 13.67 -3.98
CA THR A 96 -7.78 13.50 -2.68
C THR A 96 -7.87 12.05 -2.22
N THR A 97 -7.55 11.10 -3.09
CA THR A 97 -7.58 9.66 -2.78
C THR A 97 -6.29 9.00 -3.24
N PHE A 98 -5.75 8.15 -2.40
CA PHE A 98 -4.48 7.45 -2.62
C PHE A 98 -4.60 5.98 -2.26
N SER A 99 -3.79 5.15 -2.92
CA SER A 99 -3.75 3.72 -2.70
C SER A 99 -2.32 3.27 -2.41
N LEU A 100 -2.15 2.46 -1.36
CA LEU A 100 -0.87 1.90 -0.97
C LEU A 100 -0.87 0.39 -1.23
N TYR A 101 0.23 -0.11 -1.81
CA TYR A 101 0.35 -1.49 -2.26
C TYR A 101 1.65 -2.18 -1.83
N GLN A 102 2.58 -1.46 -1.22
CA GLN A 102 3.87 -2.00 -0.80
C GLN A 102 4.36 -1.30 0.47
N PRO A 103 5.26 -1.93 1.24
CA PRO A 103 5.79 -1.34 2.47
C PRO A 103 6.45 0.03 2.26
N ALA A 104 7.13 0.21 1.13
CA ALA A 104 7.76 1.49 0.77
C ALA A 104 6.75 2.63 0.61
N ASP A 105 5.49 2.34 0.19
CA ASP A 105 4.43 3.34 0.10
C ASP A 105 4.01 3.80 1.50
N LEU A 106 3.91 2.87 2.45
CA LEU A 106 3.60 3.20 3.84
C LEU A 106 4.74 4.02 4.48
N ALA A 107 6.00 3.70 4.17
CA ALA A 107 7.15 4.52 4.56
C ALA A 107 7.11 5.92 3.90
N GLY A 108 6.60 6.01 2.68
CA GLY A 108 6.32 7.28 2.00
C GLY A 108 5.30 8.13 2.74
N LEU A 109 4.24 7.52 3.27
CA LEU A 109 3.25 8.21 4.09
C LEU A 109 3.89 8.78 5.37
N VAL A 110 4.76 8.00 6.05
CA VAL A 110 5.53 8.49 7.21
C VAL A 110 6.31 9.74 6.85
N LYS A 111 7.06 9.68 5.76
CA LYS A 111 7.89 10.79 5.30
C LYS A 111 7.05 12.03 5.05
N LEU A 112 6.00 11.91 4.23
CA LEU A 112 5.14 13.05 3.87
C LEU A 112 4.49 13.68 5.09
N VAL A 113 3.93 12.89 6.01
CA VAL A 113 3.27 13.42 7.22
C VAL A 113 4.27 14.09 8.14
N ASN A 114 5.42 13.45 8.39
CA ASN A 114 6.42 13.98 9.30
C ASN A 114 7.18 15.20 8.73
N GLU A 115 7.12 15.41 7.41
CA GLU A 115 7.58 16.63 6.73
C GLU A 115 6.49 17.73 6.66
N GLY A 116 5.28 17.48 7.20
CA GLY A 116 4.23 18.50 7.36
C GLY A 116 3.02 18.37 6.45
N CYS A 117 2.95 17.34 5.57
CA CYS A 117 1.74 17.05 4.80
C CYS A 117 0.69 16.38 5.70
N SER A 118 -0.31 17.14 6.16
CA SER A 118 -1.29 16.63 7.13
C SER A 118 -2.32 15.64 6.57
N PHE A 119 -2.47 15.56 5.24
CA PHE A 119 -3.51 14.81 4.54
C PHE A 119 -4.96 15.24 4.90
N GLU A 120 -5.16 16.42 5.43
CA GLU A 120 -6.50 16.95 5.74
C GLU A 120 -7.38 16.96 4.48
N GLY A 121 -8.59 16.39 4.57
CA GLY A 121 -9.51 16.24 3.44
C GLY A 121 -9.13 15.13 2.42
N LYS A 122 -8.05 14.40 2.68
CA LYS A 122 -7.55 13.33 1.80
C LYS A 122 -7.79 11.95 2.42
N SER A 123 -7.92 10.92 1.56
CA SER A 123 -8.12 9.53 1.97
C SER A 123 -7.04 8.62 1.42
N ILE A 124 -6.50 7.76 2.26
CA ILE A 124 -5.51 6.75 1.90
C ILE A 124 -6.10 5.37 2.18
N SER A 125 -5.95 4.45 1.25
CA SER A 125 -6.41 3.08 1.37
C SER A 125 -5.26 2.09 1.18
N LEU A 126 -5.15 1.13 2.08
CA LEU A 126 -4.22 0.01 1.97
C LEU A 126 -4.95 -1.16 1.30
N PHE A 127 -4.33 -1.80 0.31
CA PHE A 127 -4.97 -2.87 -0.47
C PHE A 127 -4.28 -4.23 -0.37
N VAL A 128 -3.16 -4.31 0.34
CA VAL A 128 -2.38 -5.54 0.52
C VAL A 128 -1.89 -5.67 1.96
N ASP A 129 -1.61 -6.88 2.38
CA ASP A 129 -0.86 -7.12 3.61
C ASP A 129 0.58 -6.63 3.44
N LEU A 130 1.10 -5.96 4.46
CA LEU A 130 2.47 -5.46 4.48
C LEU A 130 3.28 -6.18 5.54
N ASP A 131 4.52 -6.53 5.23
CA ASP A 131 5.49 -7.05 6.20
C ASP A 131 6.60 -6.02 6.43
N MET A 132 6.64 -5.47 7.64
CA MET A 132 7.61 -4.45 8.03
C MET A 132 8.93 -5.05 8.54
N ASN A 133 9.06 -6.40 8.52
CA ASN A 133 10.32 -7.14 8.74
C ASN A 133 11.02 -6.81 10.07
N ASN A 134 10.29 -6.43 11.09
CA ASN A 134 10.83 -5.96 12.37
C ASN A 134 11.89 -4.83 12.24
N LYS A 135 11.90 -4.13 11.11
CA LYS A 135 12.78 -2.98 10.95
C LYS A 135 12.32 -1.81 11.82
N PRO A 136 13.24 -0.98 12.31
CA PRO A 136 12.91 0.20 13.09
C PRO A 136 11.86 1.06 12.36
N TRP A 137 10.75 1.34 13.03
CA TRP A 137 9.64 2.09 12.47
C TRP A 137 9.46 3.43 13.19
N THR A 138 9.46 4.51 12.42
CA THR A 138 9.05 5.83 12.89
C THR A 138 7.55 6.00 12.69
N PRO A 139 6.78 6.39 13.70
CA PRO A 139 5.34 6.55 13.59
C PRO A 139 4.92 7.61 12.55
N ILE A 140 3.73 7.39 11.96
CA ILE A 140 3.06 8.40 11.14
C ILE A 140 2.55 9.50 12.08
N GLY A 141 3.10 10.72 11.97
CA GLY A 141 2.81 11.83 12.88
C GLY A 141 3.58 11.72 14.19
N ILE A 142 4.65 12.47 14.35
CA ILE A 142 5.52 12.44 15.54
C ILE A 142 5.28 13.57 16.52
N SER A 143 4.46 14.55 16.14
CA SER A 143 4.13 15.72 16.97
C SER A 143 2.80 16.34 16.54
N ASP A 144 2.26 17.26 17.32
CA ASP A 144 1.04 17.98 16.97
C ASP A 144 1.15 18.75 15.65
N ASN A 145 2.34 19.27 15.36
CA ASN A 145 2.61 20.01 14.12
C ASN A 145 2.70 19.11 12.89
N THR A 146 3.00 17.83 13.08
CA THR A 146 3.12 16.82 12.04
C THR A 146 2.07 15.73 12.22
N SER A 147 0.91 16.05 12.80
CA SER A 147 -0.17 15.10 13.02
C SER A 147 -0.86 14.70 11.71
N PHE A 148 -1.20 13.42 11.61
CA PHE A 148 -2.04 12.93 10.52
C PHE A 148 -3.49 13.41 10.71
N LYS A 149 -4.10 14.02 9.68
CA LYS A 149 -5.47 14.54 9.73
C LYS A 149 -6.39 13.97 8.65
N GLY A 150 -5.87 13.07 7.82
CA GLY A 150 -6.63 12.42 6.76
C GLY A 150 -7.50 11.27 7.24
N THR A 151 -8.02 10.51 6.28
CA THR A 151 -8.65 9.21 6.53
C THR A 151 -7.71 8.11 6.06
N PHE A 152 -7.33 7.20 6.95
CA PHE A 152 -6.60 5.98 6.63
C PHE A 152 -7.53 4.78 6.74
N ASN A 153 -7.72 4.07 5.63
CA ASN A 153 -8.52 2.86 5.55
C ASN A 153 -7.63 1.66 5.28
N GLY A 154 -7.46 0.80 6.24
CA GLY A 154 -6.66 -0.42 6.10
C GLY A 154 -7.33 -1.52 5.29
N ASN A 155 -8.62 -1.41 4.93
CA ASN A 155 -9.37 -2.43 4.20
C ASN A 155 -9.22 -3.85 4.77
N TYR A 156 -9.05 -3.96 6.09
CA TYR A 156 -8.75 -5.20 6.81
C TYR A 156 -7.41 -5.86 6.44
N SER A 157 -6.56 -5.17 5.70
CA SER A 157 -5.19 -5.61 5.44
C SER A 157 -4.36 -5.60 6.72
N HIS A 158 -3.39 -6.51 6.80
CA HIS A 158 -2.56 -6.71 7.97
C HIS A 158 -1.16 -6.09 7.76
N ILE A 159 -0.78 -5.19 8.66
CA ILE A 159 0.58 -4.66 8.76
C ILE A 159 1.31 -5.49 9.82
N LYS A 160 2.22 -6.36 9.38
CA LYS A 160 2.91 -7.38 10.21
C LYS A 160 4.32 -6.92 10.57
N ASN A 161 4.84 -7.49 11.67
CA ASN A 161 6.21 -7.31 12.09
C ASN A 161 6.61 -5.82 12.23
N LEU A 162 5.66 -5.00 12.70
CA LEU A 162 5.92 -3.60 12.99
C LEU A 162 6.79 -3.49 14.26
N ASN A 163 7.86 -2.69 14.19
CA ASN A 163 8.77 -2.47 15.32
C ASN A 163 8.94 -0.96 15.57
N PRO A 164 7.97 -0.32 16.27
CA PRO A 164 8.07 1.11 16.56
C PRO A 164 9.22 1.39 17.53
N VAL A 165 10.04 2.40 17.20
CA VAL A 165 11.17 2.79 18.03
C VAL A 165 11.03 4.22 18.51
N LEU A 166 11.50 4.48 19.73
CA LEU A 166 11.67 5.82 20.26
C LEU A 166 13.06 6.35 19.88
N SER A 167 13.16 7.65 19.70
CA SER A 167 14.43 8.35 19.52
C SER A 167 14.41 9.68 20.28
N ASP A 168 15.54 10.41 20.30
CA ASP A 168 15.64 11.67 21.00
C ASP A 168 14.55 12.70 20.58
N ASN A 169 14.08 12.59 19.34
CA ASN A 169 13.08 13.49 18.75
C ASN A 169 11.69 12.82 18.56
N VAL A 170 11.54 11.55 18.90
CA VAL A 170 10.29 10.78 18.73
C VAL A 170 9.92 10.14 20.05
N SER A 171 8.95 10.76 20.74
CA SER A 171 8.45 10.32 22.05
C SER A 171 7.13 9.53 21.98
N VAL A 172 6.69 9.18 20.78
CA VAL A 172 5.48 8.40 20.51
C VAL A 172 5.84 7.11 19.80
N ALA A 173 5.09 6.04 20.02
CA ALA A 173 5.32 4.73 19.41
C ALA A 173 4.00 4.15 18.89
N GLY A 174 4.06 3.46 17.75
CA GLY A 174 2.92 2.83 17.11
C GLY A 174 3.00 2.92 15.59
N LEU A 175 2.00 2.45 14.90
CA LEU A 175 1.84 2.70 13.47
C LEU A 175 1.63 4.21 13.22
N PHE A 176 0.70 4.79 13.97
CA PHE A 176 0.51 6.22 14.10
C PHE A 176 0.98 6.69 15.48
N GLY A 177 1.61 7.84 15.54
CA GLY A 177 1.98 8.52 16.78
C GLY A 177 0.91 9.55 17.16
N VAL A 178 0.87 10.67 16.46
CA VAL A 178 -0.14 11.73 16.66
C VAL A 178 -1.08 11.78 15.47
N SER A 179 -2.36 11.57 15.72
CA SER A 179 -3.40 11.61 14.68
C SER A 179 -4.63 12.36 15.17
N ASN A 180 -5.08 13.30 14.36
CA ASN A 180 -6.38 13.98 14.48
C ASN A 180 -7.33 13.56 13.33
N GLY A 181 -6.93 12.57 12.54
CA GLY A 181 -7.69 12.01 11.44
C GLY A 181 -8.50 10.78 11.82
N VAL A 182 -9.00 10.08 10.82
CA VAL A 182 -9.77 8.85 10.97
C VAL A 182 -8.89 7.67 10.56
N ILE A 183 -8.74 6.69 11.44
CA ILE A 183 -8.04 5.42 11.19
C ILE A 183 -9.06 4.31 11.33
N ARG A 184 -9.22 3.48 10.32
CA ARG A 184 -10.22 2.41 10.32
C ARG A 184 -9.75 1.15 9.61
N GLN A 185 -10.32 0.01 10.02
CA GLN A 185 -10.17 -1.27 9.32
C GLN A 185 -8.71 -1.67 9.08
N VAL A 186 -7.82 -1.43 10.03
CA VAL A 186 -6.42 -1.84 9.96
C VAL A 186 -6.13 -2.87 11.03
N ILE A 187 -5.36 -3.88 10.67
CA ILE A 187 -4.86 -4.91 11.59
C ILE A 187 -3.35 -4.71 11.70
N VAL A 188 -2.85 -4.59 12.92
CA VAL A 188 -1.40 -4.37 13.16
C VAL A 188 -0.89 -5.42 14.12
N SER A 189 0.26 -6.00 13.82
CA SER A 189 1.01 -6.86 14.74
C SER A 189 2.51 -6.58 14.64
N GLY A 190 3.23 -6.83 15.72
CA GLY A 190 4.66 -6.60 15.76
C GLY A 190 5.22 -6.61 17.18
N ASP A 191 6.44 -6.13 17.32
CA ASP A 191 7.12 -5.96 18.60
C ASP A 191 6.90 -4.53 19.10
N PHE A 192 6.08 -4.39 20.12
CA PHE A 192 5.77 -3.09 20.75
C PHE A 192 6.49 -2.92 22.10
N ASN A 193 7.61 -3.61 22.30
CA ASN A 193 8.46 -3.46 23.49
C ASN A 193 9.22 -2.14 23.44
N VAL A 194 8.55 -1.07 23.81
CA VAL A 194 9.13 0.27 23.85
C VAL A 194 9.60 0.56 25.27
N SER A 195 10.91 0.60 25.47
CA SER A 195 11.51 1.06 26.75
C SER A 195 11.79 2.55 26.68
N CYS A 196 11.31 3.30 27.68
CA CYS A 196 11.65 4.70 27.85
C CYS A 196 12.51 4.88 29.09
N ASP A 197 13.76 5.26 28.92
CA ASP A 197 14.69 5.52 30.02
C ASP A 197 14.45 6.89 30.71
N LYS A 198 13.52 7.69 30.17
CA LYS A 198 13.17 9.01 30.70
C LYS A 198 11.72 9.03 31.18
N PHE A 199 11.45 8.54 32.38
CA PHE A 199 10.29 8.99 33.13
C PHE A 199 10.54 10.41 33.63
N SER A 200 10.06 11.41 32.93
CA SER A 200 9.81 12.70 33.56
C SER A 200 8.62 12.50 34.50
N THR A 201 8.84 12.62 35.79
CA THR A 201 7.82 12.65 36.82
C THR A 201 6.70 13.61 36.42
N LEU A 202 5.52 13.09 36.13
CA LEU A 202 4.31 13.93 36.09
C LEU A 202 4.00 14.34 37.53
N TYR A 203 4.04 15.64 37.79
CA TYR A 203 3.44 16.27 38.96
C TYR A 203 1.97 16.56 38.69
#